data_e48cdce3f70e4d54807ef717460323cc
#
_entry.id   e48cdce3f70e4d54807ef717460323cc
#
_cell.length_a   1.000
_cell.length_b   1.000
_cell.length_c   1.000
_cell.angle_alpha   90.00
_cell.angle_beta   90.00
_cell.angle_gamma   90.00
#
_symmetry.space_group_name_H-M   'P 1'
#
loop_
_entity.id
_entity.type
_entity.pdbx_description
1 polymer ?
#
loop_
_entity_poly.entity_id
_entity_poly.type
_entity_poly.pdbx_seq_one_letter_code
_entity_poly.pdbx_strand_id
1 'polypeptide(L)'
;MKAIFITYNQAYYDEIAAVLNDNGVKGFTEWDEIKGHGSDTGEPHFGTHAWPTLNNAILSIVDDDKVEGILQQLHEKDLKAPELGLRAFVWNVEGIDLRET
;
A
#
# COMPACT_ATOMS: atom_id res chain seq x y z
N MET A 1 16.33 7.37 -2.57
CA MET A 1 14.89 7.45 -2.84
C MET A 1 14.35 6.06 -3.14
N LYS A 2 13.22 5.73 -2.55
CA LYS A 2 12.58 4.41 -2.74
C LYS A 2 11.15 4.60 -3.18
N ALA A 3 10.66 3.66 -3.98
CA ALA A 3 9.24 3.56 -4.30
C ALA A 3 8.64 2.49 -3.41
N ILE A 4 7.50 2.80 -2.81
CA ILE A 4 6.71 1.82 -2.05
C ILE A 4 5.38 1.68 -2.77
N PHE A 5 5.05 0.46 -3.15
CA PHE A 5 3.78 0.14 -3.78
C PHE A 5 2.98 -0.73 -2.82
N ILE A 6 1.83 -0.25 -2.39
CA ILE A 6 1.01 -0.89 -1.37
C ILE A 6 -0.35 -1.24 -1.98
N THR A 7 -0.74 -2.51 -1.88
CA THR A 7 -2.08 -2.94 -2.27
C THR A 7 -2.80 -3.51 -1.05
N TYR A 8 -4.08 -3.21 -0.92
CA TYR A 8 -4.82 -3.54 0.30
C TYR A 8 -6.33 -3.49 0.04
N ASN A 9 -7.10 -4.08 0.95
CA ASN A 9 -8.55 -4.01 0.92
C ASN A 9 -8.99 -2.55 1.06
N GLN A 10 -9.84 -2.07 0.14
CA GLN A 10 -10.25 -0.67 0.08
C GLN A 10 -10.85 -0.14 1.38
N ALA A 11 -11.45 -1.00 2.20
CA ALA A 11 -12.05 -0.60 3.46
C ALA A 11 -11.02 -0.07 4.46
N TYR A 12 -9.75 -0.31 4.24
CA TYR A 12 -8.67 0.06 5.16
C TYR A 12 -7.87 1.27 4.69
N TYR A 13 -8.42 2.06 3.78
CA TYR A 13 -7.70 3.24 3.27
C TYR A 13 -7.20 4.14 4.39
N ASP A 14 -8.06 4.45 5.37
CA ASP A 14 -7.70 5.39 6.42
C ASP A 14 -6.51 4.90 7.25
N GLU A 15 -6.46 3.59 7.53
CA GLU A 15 -5.36 3.00 8.27
C GLU A 15 -4.04 3.07 7.49
N ILE A 16 -4.10 2.82 6.18
CA ILE A 16 -2.90 2.87 5.34
C ILE A 16 -2.42 4.31 5.18
N ALA A 17 -3.34 5.23 4.95
CA ALA A 17 -3.01 6.65 4.85
C ALA A 17 -2.38 7.16 6.15
N ALA A 18 -2.86 6.69 7.30
CA ALA A 18 -2.30 7.06 8.59
C ALA A 18 -0.86 6.60 8.74
N VAL A 19 -0.51 5.41 8.23
CA VAL A 19 0.88 4.92 8.25
C VAL A 19 1.79 5.88 7.51
N LEU A 20 1.39 6.33 6.33
CA LEU A 20 2.19 7.28 5.55
C LEU A 20 2.31 8.60 6.29
N ASN A 21 1.21 9.12 6.81
CA ASN A 21 1.20 10.39 7.52
C ASN A 21 2.07 10.34 8.78
N ASP A 22 2.01 9.24 9.55
CA ASP A 22 2.79 9.06 10.77
C ASP A 22 4.29 9.04 10.48
N ASN A 23 4.68 8.67 9.28
CA ASN A 23 6.07 8.66 8.84
C ASN A 23 6.47 9.93 8.09
N GLY A 24 5.61 10.94 8.10
CA GLY A 24 5.90 12.23 7.46
C GLY A 24 5.82 12.20 5.95
N VAL A 25 5.18 11.21 5.38
CA VAL A 25 5.02 11.07 3.93
C VAL A 25 3.67 11.64 3.53
N LYS A 26 3.70 12.67 2.68
CA LYS A 26 2.47 13.34 2.23
C LYS A 26 2.16 13.10 0.76
N GLY A 27 3.17 12.78 -0.04
CA GLY A 27 2.99 12.58 -1.47
C GLY A 27 2.75 11.12 -1.82
N PHE A 28 1.66 10.86 -2.51
CA PHE A 28 1.39 9.53 -3.03
C PHE A 28 0.37 9.60 -4.16
N THR A 29 0.33 8.56 -4.96
CA THR A 29 -0.69 8.35 -5.98
C THR A 29 -1.53 7.16 -5.57
N GLU A 30 -2.83 7.29 -5.66
CA GLU A 30 -3.75 6.24 -5.28
C GLU A 30 -4.61 5.81 -6.46
N TRP A 31 -4.86 4.51 -6.53
CA TRP A 31 -5.84 3.92 -7.42
C TRP A 31 -6.92 3.26 -6.58
N ASP A 32 -8.16 3.65 -6.80
CA ASP A 32 -9.32 3.07 -6.11
C ASP A 32 -9.91 1.92 -6.91
N GLU A 33 -10.55 1.03 -6.19
CA GLU A 33 -11.44 0.03 -6.78
C GLU A 33 -10.76 -0.84 -7.83
N ILE A 34 -9.59 -1.37 -7.49
CA ILE A 34 -8.88 -2.31 -8.35
C ILE A 34 -9.13 -3.74 -7.87
N LYS A 35 -8.94 -4.68 -8.76
CA LYS A 35 -9.10 -6.10 -8.46
C LYS A 35 -7.78 -6.70 -8.05
N GLY A 36 -7.84 -7.69 -7.16
CA GLY A 36 -6.63 -8.38 -6.74
C GLY A 36 -6.92 -9.72 -6.09
N HIS A 37 -5.90 -10.58 -6.07
CA HIS A 37 -5.92 -11.85 -5.39
C HIS A 37 -4.53 -12.03 -4.76
N GLY A 38 -4.44 -11.70 -3.48
CA GLY A 38 -3.14 -11.52 -2.81
C GLY A 38 -2.41 -12.79 -2.45
N SER A 39 -3.09 -13.95 -2.42
CA SER A 39 -2.48 -15.22 -2.07
C SER A 39 -3.33 -16.37 -2.61
N ASP A 40 -2.72 -17.56 -2.64
CA ASP A 40 -3.41 -18.77 -3.12
C ASP A 40 -4.60 -19.15 -2.25
N THR A 41 -4.56 -18.80 -0.97
CA THR A 41 -5.60 -19.18 0.00
C THR A 41 -6.49 -18.03 0.43
N GLY A 42 -6.15 -16.78 0.03
CA GLY A 42 -6.94 -15.61 0.36
C GLY A 42 -8.13 -15.45 -0.58
N GLU A 43 -9.13 -14.69 -0.12
CA GLU A 43 -10.27 -14.37 -0.96
C GLU A 43 -9.87 -13.41 -2.08
N PRO A 44 -10.34 -13.64 -3.31
CA PRO A 44 -10.15 -12.67 -4.38
C PRO A 44 -10.88 -11.36 -4.07
N HIS A 45 -10.28 -10.25 -4.46
CA HIS A 45 -10.89 -8.92 -4.34
C HIS A 45 -11.24 -8.43 -5.75
N PHE A 46 -12.33 -8.93 -6.31
CA PHE A 46 -12.69 -8.70 -7.72
C PHE A 46 -13.87 -7.76 -7.90
N GLY A 47 -14.55 -7.37 -6.82
CA GLY A 47 -15.73 -6.51 -6.93
C GLY A 47 -16.92 -7.16 -7.62
N THR A 48 -16.97 -8.49 -7.69
CA THR A 48 -18.07 -9.23 -8.31
C THR A 48 -19.11 -9.61 -7.26
N HIS A 49 -20.26 -10.13 -7.71
CA HIS A 49 -21.30 -10.59 -6.79
C HIS A 49 -20.78 -11.66 -5.82
N ALA A 50 -19.96 -12.59 -6.31
CA ALA A 50 -19.37 -13.66 -5.48
C ALA A 50 -18.21 -13.13 -4.63
N TRP A 51 -17.45 -12.16 -5.14
CA TRP A 51 -16.27 -11.59 -4.48
C TRP A 51 -16.35 -10.06 -4.52
N PRO A 52 -17.20 -9.46 -3.65
CA PRO A 52 -17.50 -8.03 -3.75
C PRO A 52 -16.38 -7.10 -3.31
N THR A 53 -15.43 -7.62 -2.53
CA THR A 53 -14.33 -6.80 -2.03
C THR A 53 -13.42 -6.35 -3.16
N LEU A 54 -13.01 -5.11 -3.11
CA LEU A 54 -12.04 -4.52 -4.03
C LEU A 54 -10.80 -4.06 -3.26
N ASN A 55 -9.71 -3.88 -3.97
CA ASN A 55 -8.49 -3.32 -3.43
C ASN A 55 -8.35 -1.86 -3.83
N ASN A 56 -7.53 -1.15 -3.06
CA ASN A 56 -6.90 0.08 -3.50
C ASN A 56 -5.40 -0.16 -3.63
N ALA A 57 -4.73 0.71 -4.37
CA ALA A 57 -3.28 0.69 -4.46
C ALA A 57 -2.73 2.10 -4.23
N ILE A 58 -1.61 2.17 -3.53
CA ILE A 58 -0.88 3.42 -3.31
C ILE A 58 0.54 3.25 -3.80
N LEU A 59 1.04 4.23 -4.51
CA LEU A 59 2.46 4.34 -4.85
C LEU A 59 2.99 5.63 -4.25
N SER A 60 4.04 5.51 -3.46
CA SER A 60 4.69 6.68 -2.85
C SER A 60 6.19 6.58 -3.04
N ILE A 61 6.80 7.71 -3.37
CA ILE A 61 8.25 7.83 -3.47
C ILE A 61 8.73 8.52 -2.21
N VAL A 62 9.58 7.84 -1.46
CA VAL A 62 9.98 8.28 -0.12
C VAL A 62 11.49 8.28 0.05
N ASP A 63 11.95 9.01 1.04
CA ASP A 63 13.36 8.95 1.42
C ASP A 63 13.68 7.57 2.01
N ASP A 64 14.93 7.15 1.83
CA ASP A 64 15.36 5.82 2.25
C ASP A 64 15.12 5.56 3.74
N ASP A 65 15.28 6.58 4.58
CA ASP A 65 15.16 6.45 6.02
C ASP A 65 13.73 6.24 6.52
N LYS A 66 12.75 6.41 5.64
CA LYS A 66 11.34 6.22 6.01
C LYS A 66 10.82 4.81 5.77
N VAL A 67 11.53 4.04 4.97
CA VAL A 67 11.07 2.73 4.50
C VAL A 67 10.85 1.76 5.66
N GLU A 68 11.82 1.66 6.56
CA GLU A 68 11.76 0.69 7.65
C GLU A 68 10.53 0.92 8.54
N GLY A 69 10.29 2.17 8.93
CA GLY A 69 9.14 2.51 9.78
C GLY A 69 7.81 2.22 9.10
N ILE A 70 7.72 2.53 7.82
CA ILE A 70 6.50 2.27 7.05
C ILE A 70 6.24 0.76 6.96
N LEU A 71 7.24 -0.01 6.56
CA LEU A 71 7.08 -1.45 6.40
C LEU A 71 6.74 -2.13 7.72
N GLN A 72 7.36 -1.69 8.83
CA GLN A 72 7.08 -2.24 10.15
C GLN A 72 5.62 -2.01 10.54
N GLN A 73 5.12 -0.81 10.36
CA GLN A 73 3.74 -0.48 10.70
C GLN A 73 2.74 -1.24 9.81
N LEU A 74 3.04 -1.37 8.53
CA LEU A 74 2.20 -2.15 7.63
C LEU A 74 2.17 -3.63 8.05
N HIS A 75 3.32 -4.17 8.41
CA HIS A 75 3.41 -5.56 8.87
C HIS A 75 2.58 -5.80 10.14
N GLU A 76 2.63 -4.88 11.08
CA GLU A 76 1.81 -4.97 12.30
C GLU A 76 0.32 -4.98 11.98
N LYS A 77 -0.12 -4.16 11.04
CA LYS A 77 -1.52 -4.14 10.62
C LYS A 77 -1.93 -5.44 9.95
N ASP A 78 -1.07 -5.98 9.11
CA ASP A 78 -1.33 -7.24 8.42
C ASP A 78 -1.50 -8.39 9.41
N LEU A 79 -0.68 -8.43 10.45
CA LEU A 79 -0.80 -9.45 11.49
C LEU A 79 -2.12 -9.36 12.25
N LYS A 80 -2.64 -8.15 12.46
CA LYS A 80 -3.88 -7.93 13.21
C LYS A 80 -5.13 -8.13 12.38
N ALA A 81 -5.04 -7.95 11.09
CA ALA A 81 -6.18 -7.98 10.18
C ALA A 81 -5.83 -8.73 8.90
N PRO A 82 -5.82 -10.06 8.92
CA PRO A 82 -5.47 -10.85 7.73
C PRO A 82 -6.34 -10.56 6.51
N GLU A 83 -7.59 -10.15 6.73
CA GLU A 83 -8.52 -9.77 5.65
C GLU A 83 -8.11 -8.50 4.90
N LEU A 84 -7.11 -7.79 5.40
CA LEU A 84 -6.57 -6.62 4.73
C LEU A 84 -6.04 -6.94 3.33
N GLY A 85 -5.54 -8.16 3.13
CA GLY A 85 -4.93 -8.54 1.86
C GLY A 85 -3.74 -7.70 1.50
N LEU A 86 -3.03 -7.23 2.53
CA LEU A 86 -1.97 -6.24 2.39
C LEU A 86 -0.72 -6.82 1.74
N ARG A 87 -0.21 -6.09 0.74
CA ARG A 87 1.11 -6.36 0.15
C ARG A 87 1.83 -5.04 -0.02
N ALA A 88 3.12 -5.04 0.23
CA ALA A 88 3.95 -3.86 0.03
C ALA A 88 5.26 -4.28 -0.64
N PHE A 89 5.62 -3.55 -1.68
CA PHE A 89 6.82 -3.80 -2.46
C PHE A 89 7.66 -2.53 -2.48
N VAL A 90 8.96 -2.69 -2.38
CA VAL A 90 9.89 -1.56 -2.33
C VAL A 90 10.99 -1.79 -3.36
N TRP A 91 11.33 -0.73 -4.10
CA TRP A 91 12.47 -0.77 -5.01
C TRP A 91 13.15 0.59 -5.06
N ASN A 92 14.37 0.58 -5.57
CA ASN A 92 15.13 1.82 -5.72
C ASN A 92 14.56 2.65 -6.87
N VAL A 93 14.54 3.96 -6.66
CA VAL A 93 14.20 4.92 -7.70
C VAL A 93 15.49 5.63 -8.09
N GLU A 94 15.85 5.54 -9.36
CA GLU A 94 16.97 6.32 -9.87
C GLU A 94 16.56 7.79 -9.97
N GLY A 95 17.51 8.65 -10.16
CA GLY A 95 17.23 10.07 -10.24
C GLY A 95 16.16 10.38 -11.29
N ILE A 96 15.50 11.48 -11.06
CA ILE A 96 14.53 12.02 -12.00
C ILE A 96 15.03 13.39 -12.45
N ASP A 97 14.61 13.79 -13.62
CA ASP A 97 15.01 15.07 -14.20
C ASP A 97 14.06 16.22 -13.80
N LEU A 98 13.15 15.91 -12.89
CA LEU A 98 12.18 16.88 -12.42
C LEU A 98 12.64 17.47 -11.08
N ARG A 99 11.85 18.35 -10.53
CA ARG A 99 12.17 18.95 -9.23
C ARG A 99 12.16 17.90 -8.13
N GLU A 100 12.84 18.20 -7.05
CA GLU A 100 12.84 17.35 -5.86
C GLU A 100 11.45 17.24 -5.28
N THR A 101 11.16 16.09 -4.73
CA THR A 101 9.87 15.79 -4.11
C THR A 101 9.89 16.04 -2.61
#